data_68b65484967a573367148533545a142d
#
_entry.id   68b65484967a573367148533545a142d
#
_cell.length_a   1.000
_cell.length_b   1.000
_cell.length_c   1.000
_cell.angle_alpha   90.00
_cell.angle_beta   90.00
_cell.angle_gamma   90.00
#
_symmetry.space_group_name_H-M   'P 1'
#
loop_
_entity.id
_entity.type
_entity.pdbx_description
1 polymer ?
#
loop_
_entity_poly.entity_id
_entity_poly.type
_entity_poly.pdbx_seq_one_letter_code
_entity_poly.pdbx_strand_id
1 'polypeptide(L)'
;MGQMVFAGNMAVQASNSGLKQYYWEIYCLLGDPSTMIYFTEPTAISASFNHLMPLGSSSFRVNTEPFAHVALSKNNILLGVAEADENGQAEMANGMLTDTGYAQVVITAQNRKPLTDSILIFQPAGPYLVADVVRISDEHGNNNQQPEPGEMLSLNISLRNIGLAMAKNVTITMVTDDNYLQTEQGTVSWPDMPAGSSVSREAAFNIRVNENVPDQHKALIKLITHIDTCDFTSEFSFTLYAPHLLTGPVTISDSAGNNNQQPDPGESLYISFPTTNIGHGSSGEITTRLFAS
;
A
#
# COMPACT_ATOMS: atom_id res chain seq x y z
N MET A 1 -26.11 -4.40 1.88
CA MET A 1 -27.61 -4.48 1.78
C MET A 1 -28.31 -3.20 2.25
N GLY A 2 -27.96 -2.60 3.39
CA GLY A 2 -28.60 -1.40 3.92
C GLY A 2 -28.65 -0.22 2.95
N GLN A 3 -27.56 0.09 2.30
CA GLN A 3 -27.50 1.17 1.29
C GLN A 3 -28.46 0.92 0.11
N MET A 4 -28.65 -0.32 -0.30
CA MET A 4 -29.56 -0.66 -1.41
C MET A 4 -31.02 -0.46 -1.04
N VAL A 5 -31.43 -0.86 0.17
CA VAL A 5 -32.78 -0.61 0.69
C VAL A 5 -33.05 0.89 0.80
N PHE A 6 -32.07 1.64 1.35
CA PHE A 6 -32.17 3.10 1.45
C PHE A 6 -32.24 3.76 0.07
N ALA A 7 -31.38 3.38 -0.89
CA ALA A 7 -31.41 3.91 -2.25
C ALA A 7 -32.74 3.61 -2.97
N GLY A 8 -33.31 2.41 -2.76
CA GLY A 8 -34.63 2.05 -3.27
C GLY A 8 -35.72 2.94 -2.72
N ASN A 9 -35.75 3.18 -1.41
CA ASN A 9 -36.70 4.09 -0.77
C ASN A 9 -36.56 5.54 -1.22
N MET A 10 -35.30 6.01 -1.43
CA MET A 10 -35.03 7.34 -1.98
C MET A 10 -35.54 7.48 -3.43
N ALA A 11 -35.38 6.44 -4.24
CA ALA A 11 -35.92 6.44 -5.61
C ALA A 11 -37.45 6.56 -5.63
N VAL A 12 -38.12 5.84 -4.73
CA VAL A 12 -39.60 5.98 -4.56
C VAL A 12 -39.96 7.38 -4.06
N GLN A 13 -39.18 7.94 -3.14
CA GLN A 13 -39.40 9.32 -2.63
C GLN A 13 -39.29 10.36 -3.74
N ALA A 14 -38.36 10.18 -4.67
CA ALA A 14 -38.17 11.06 -5.82
C ALA A 14 -39.20 10.85 -6.94
N SER A 15 -39.95 9.73 -6.93
CA SER A 15 -40.97 9.41 -7.92
C SER A 15 -42.29 10.15 -7.68
N ASN A 16 -43.24 10.02 -8.62
CA ASN A 16 -44.61 10.53 -8.50
C ASN A 16 -45.55 9.56 -7.76
N SER A 17 -45.03 8.54 -7.06
CA SER A 17 -45.84 7.56 -6.33
C SER A 17 -46.59 8.21 -5.17
N GLY A 18 -47.87 7.90 -5.04
CA GLY A 18 -48.67 8.26 -3.87
C GLY A 18 -48.42 7.39 -2.62
N LEU A 19 -47.61 6.31 -2.78
CA LEU A 19 -47.32 5.34 -1.72
C LEU A 19 -45.97 5.52 -1.06
N LYS A 20 -45.38 6.73 -1.06
CA LYS A 20 -44.04 7.02 -0.55
C LYS A 20 -43.88 6.58 0.90
N GLN A 21 -44.79 7.00 1.78
CA GLN A 21 -44.76 6.61 3.18
C GLN A 21 -44.88 5.10 3.37
N TYR A 22 -45.76 4.44 2.63
CA TYR A 22 -45.94 3.00 2.68
C TYR A 22 -44.63 2.24 2.42
N TYR A 23 -43.84 2.63 1.40
CA TYR A 23 -42.56 1.99 1.09
C TYR A 23 -41.52 2.19 2.19
N TRP A 24 -41.50 3.33 2.85
CA TRP A 24 -40.63 3.54 4.01
C TRP A 24 -40.99 2.67 5.22
N GLU A 25 -42.25 2.34 5.37
CA GLU A 25 -42.77 1.56 6.50
C GLU A 25 -42.61 0.03 6.29
N ILE A 26 -42.72 -0.45 5.05
CA ILE A 26 -42.72 -1.89 4.78
C ILE A 26 -41.32 -2.47 4.51
N TYR A 27 -40.39 -1.68 3.99
CA TYR A 27 -39.04 -2.17 3.73
C TYR A 27 -38.14 -2.03 4.96
N CYS A 28 -38.28 -2.98 5.88
CA CYS A 28 -37.43 -3.11 7.05
C CYS A 28 -36.32 -4.12 6.78
N LEU A 29 -35.08 -3.71 7.01
CA LEU A 29 -33.94 -4.61 6.94
C LEU A 29 -33.84 -5.42 8.23
N LEU A 30 -34.01 -6.74 8.15
CA LEU A 30 -33.79 -7.67 9.25
C LEU A 30 -32.38 -8.29 9.09
N GLY A 31 -31.50 -8.06 10.05
CA GLY A 31 -30.14 -8.58 10.07
C GLY A 31 -29.10 -7.49 9.94
N ASP A 32 -27.86 -7.89 9.61
CA ASP A 32 -26.73 -6.99 9.47
C ASP A 32 -26.80 -6.19 8.16
N PRO A 33 -26.91 -4.84 8.22
CA PRO A 33 -26.96 -3.98 7.03
C PRO A 33 -25.66 -3.99 6.22
N SER A 34 -24.52 -4.38 6.80
CA SER A 34 -23.23 -4.50 6.12
C SER A 34 -23.12 -5.73 5.24
N THR A 35 -23.99 -6.74 5.45
CA THR A 35 -23.95 -7.99 4.67
C THR A 35 -24.09 -7.71 3.18
N MET A 36 -23.11 -8.18 2.42
CA MET A 36 -23.15 -8.13 0.97
C MET A 36 -24.01 -9.25 0.39
N ILE A 37 -24.79 -8.94 -0.64
CA ILE A 37 -25.59 -9.91 -1.36
C ILE A 37 -24.89 -10.36 -2.64
N TYR A 38 -25.12 -11.60 -3.03
CA TYR A 38 -24.69 -12.10 -4.34
C TYR A 38 -25.69 -11.67 -5.41
N PHE A 39 -25.18 -11.07 -6.50
CA PHE A 39 -26.00 -10.67 -7.65
C PHE A 39 -26.06 -11.74 -8.72
N THR A 40 -25.12 -12.69 -8.70
CA THR A 40 -24.99 -13.80 -9.63
C THR A 40 -24.63 -15.06 -8.87
N GLU A 41 -24.62 -16.21 -9.52
CA GLU A 41 -24.04 -17.42 -8.94
C GLU A 41 -22.55 -17.19 -8.66
N PRO A 42 -22.10 -17.35 -7.39
CA PRO A 42 -20.71 -17.04 -7.03
C PRO A 42 -19.76 -18.06 -7.65
N THR A 43 -18.69 -17.56 -8.24
CA THR A 43 -17.57 -18.37 -8.75
C THR A 43 -16.50 -18.58 -7.68
N ALA A 44 -15.57 -19.51 -7.90
CA ALA A 44 -14.45 -19.72 -7.00
C ALA A 44 -13.48 -18.52 -7.03
N ILE A 45 -12.88 -18.20 -5.88
CA ILE A 45 -11.76 -17.25 -5.78
C ILE A 45 -10.51 -17.90 -6.35
N SER A 46 -9.74 -17.13 -7.14
CA SER A 46 -8.37 -17.47 -7.51
C SER A 46 -7.43 -16.79 -6.52
N ALA A 47 -6.55 -17.55 -5.86
CA ALA A 47 -5.55 -17.01 -4.96
C ALA A 47 -4.24 -17.78 -5.05
N SER A 48 -3.13 -17.07 -4.81
CA SER A 48 -1.78 -17.62 -4.78
C SER A 48 -1.04 -17.03 -3.58
N PHE A 49 -0.46 -17.90 -2.76
CA PHE A 49 0.33 -17.54 -1.57
C PHE A 49 1.28 -18.67 -1.21
N ASN A 50 2.27 -18.35 -0.36
CA ASN A 50 3.20 -19.37 0.12
C ASN A 50 2.55 -20.20 1.24
N HIS A 51 2.53 -21.54 1.07
CA HIS A 51 2.00 -22.48 2.05
C HIS A 51 2.97 -22.82 3.20
N LEU A 52 4.19 -22.27 3.13
CA LEU A 52 5.21 -22.42 4.18
C LEU A 52 5.58 -21.05 4.72
N MET A 53 5.47 -20.87 6.02
CA MET A 53 5.83 -19.62 6.70
C MET A 53 6.81 -19.92 7.83
N PRO A 54 8.01 -19.35 7.82
CA PRO A 54 8.94 -19.51 8.95
C PRO A 54 8.37 -18.83 10.19
N LEU A 55 8.60 -19.47 11.34
CA LEU A 55 8.27 -18.88 12.65
C LEU A 55 8.99 -17.52 12.78
N GLY A 56 8.27 -16.49 13.23
CA GLY A 56 8.81 -15.14 13.37
C GLY A 56 8.72 -14.27 12.10
N SER A 57 8.11 -14.75 11.02
CA SER A 57 7.76 -13.89 9.88
C SER A 57 6.84 -12.76 10.32
N SER A 58 7.12 -11.53 9.87
CA SER A 58 6.38 -10.32 10.24
C SER A 58 5.25 -9.99 9.27
N SER A 59 5.26 -10.54 8.06
CA SER A 59 4.23 -10.31 7.05
C SER A 59 3.82 -11.57 6.31
N PHE A 60 2.61 -11.57 5.76
CA PHE A 60 2.08 -12.61 4.88
C PHE A 60 1.44 -11.95 3.66
N ARG A 61 1.84 -12.42 2.46
CA ARG A 61 1.34 -11.92 1.19
C ARG A 61 0.45 -12.92 0.48
N VAL A 62 -0.61 -12.38 -0.13
CA VAL A 62 -1.55 -13.12 -0.95
C VAL A 62 -1.82 -12.33 -2.23
N ASN A 63 -1.68 -12.99 -3.38
CA ASN A 63 -2.17 -12.48 -4.65
C ASN A 63 -3.54 -13.12 -4.89
N THR A 64 -4.56 -12.31 -5.07
CA THR A 64 -5.95 -12.76 -5.21
C THR A 64 -6.73 -11.79 -6.11
N GLU A 65 -8.03 -11.73 -5.98
CA GLU A 65 -8.85 -10.77 -6.71
C GLU A 65 -8.81 -9.38 -6.07
N PRO A 66 -8.95 -8.31 -6.86
CA PRO A 66 -9.03 -6.95 -6.32
C PRO A 66 -10.10 -6.82 -5.23
N PHE A 67 -9.75 -6.09 -4.17
CA PHE A 67 -10.63 -5.81 -3.02
C PHE A 67 -11.11 -7.04 -2.25
N ALA A 68 -10.45 -8.19 -2.43
CA ALA A 68 -10.71 -9.37 -1.62
C ALA A 68 -10.20 -9.16 -0.19
N HIS A 69 -10.97 -9.63 0.79
CA HIS A 69 -10.55 -9.63 2.18
C HIS A 69 -9.85 -10.94 2.51
N VAL A 70 -8.65 -10.84 3.07
CA VAL A 70 -7.81 -11.97 3.47
C VAL A 70 -7.67 -11.95 4.99
N ALA A 71 -7.91 -13.08 5.63
CA ALA A 71 -7.71 -13.28 7.06
C ALA A 71 -6.82 -14.49 7.31
N LEU A 72 -5.87 -14.34 8.25
CA LEU A 72 -5.02 -15.41 8.76
C LEU A 72 -5.35 -15.65 10.23
N SER A 73 -5.62 -16.89 10.59
CA SER A 73 -5.93 -17.27 11.97
C SER A 73 -5.25 -18.57 12.36
N LYS A 74 -4.98 -18.75 13.66
CA LYS A 74 -4.44 -19.99 14.23
C LYS A 74 -5.04 -20.23 15.60
N ASN A 75 -5.48 -21.47 15.87
CA ASN A 75 -6.10 -21.85 17.14
C ASN A 75 -7.25 -20.90 17.55
N ASN A 76 -8.09 -20.47 16.59
CA ASN A 76 -9.18 -19.49 16.77
C ASN A 76 -8.71 -18.08 17.18
N ILE A 77 -7.43 -17.77 17.05
CA ILE A 77 -6.89 -16.43 17.26
C ILE A 77 -6.61 -15.81 15.89
N LEU A 78 -7.15 -14.62 15.65
CA LEU A 78 -6.88 -13.85 14.45
C LEU A 78 -5.45 -13.30 14.52
N LEU A 79 -4.62 -13.64 13.54
CA LEU A 79 -3.23 -13.20 13.44
C LEU A 79 -3.08 -11.93 12.61
N GLY A 80 -3.92 -11.76 11.58
CA GLY A 80 -3.92 -10.59 10.73
C GLY A 80 -5.06 -10.59 9.72
N VAL A 81 -5.36 -9.40 9.20
CA VAL A 81 -6.31 -9.18 8.10
C VAL A 81 -5.72 -8.17 7.12
N ALA A 82 -6.04 -8.32 5.86
CA ALA A 82 -5.73 -7.34 4.82
C ALA A 82 -6.83 -7.33 3.76
N GLU A 83 -6.98 -6.20 3.10
CA GLU A 83 -7.76 -6.07 1.87
C GLU A 83 -6.79 -5.99 0.69
N ALA A 84 -7.08 -6.74 -0.36
CA ALA A 84 -6.30 -6.70 -1.59
C ALA A 84 -6.52 -5.36 -2.31
N ASP A 85 -5.45 -4.80 -2.83
CA ASP A 85 -5.50 -3.59 -3.64
C ASP A 85 -6.16 -3.83 -5.01
N GLU A 86 -6.21 -2.81 -5.85
CA GLU A 86 -6.76 -2.87 -7.22
C GLU A 86 -6.01 -3.84 -8.14
N ASN A 87 -4.78 -4.24 -7.78
CA ASN A 87 -3.98 -5.25 -8.49
C ASN A 87 -4.16 -6.66 -7.91
N GLY A 88 -5.00 -6.81 -6.87
CA GLY A 88 -5.23 -8.08 -6.20
C GLY A 88 -4.13 -8.47 -5.22
N GLN A 89 -3.31 -7.54 -4.75
CA GLN A 89 -2.25 -7.80 -3.77
C GLN A 89 -2.70 -7.45 -2.36
N ALA A 90 -2.73 -8.43 -1.48
CA ALA A 90 -2.96 -8.25 -0.05
C ALA A 90 -1.69 -8.54 0.72
N GLU A 91 -1.23 -7.59 1.53
CA GLU A 91 -0.13 -7.78 2.47
C GLU A 91 -0.63 -7.49 3.88
N MET A 92 -0.54 -8.48 4.75
CA MET A 92 -0.89 -8.29 6.15
C MET A 92 0.35 -8.31 7.01
N ALA A 93 0.46 -7.33 7.91
CA ALA A 93 1.41 -7.39 9.00
C ALA A 93 0.89 -8.41 10.01
N ASN A 94 1.65 -9.45 10.26
CA ASN A 94 1.32 -10.43 11.27
C ASN A 94 1.90 -9.96 12.62
N GLY A 95 1.17 -10.18 13.70
CA GLY A 95 1.81 -10.22 15.01
C GLY A 95 2.92 -11.28 14.99
N MET A 96 3.92 -11.13 15.87
CA MET A 96 5.00 -12.11 15.95
C MET A 96 4.41 -13.52 16.15
N LEU A 97 4.66 -14.41 15.19
CA LEU A 97 4.24 -15.80 15.26
C LEU A 97 5.13 -16.50 16.30
N THR A 98 4.53 -17.03 17.36
CA THR A 98 5.26 -17.65 18.48
C THR A 98 5.25 -19.16 18.44
N ASP A 99 4.33 -19.77 17.66
CA ASP A 99 4.11 -21.22 17.66
C ASP A 99 4.15 -21.80 16.25
N THR A 100 4.72 -22.99 16.13
CA THR A 100 4.68 -23.80 14.90
C THR A 100 3.32 -24.50 14.74
N GLY A 101 3.04 -24.96 13.51
CA GLY A 101 1.82 -25.71 13.16
C GLY A 101 0.98 -25.02 12.10
N TYR A 102 -0.19 -25.54 11.81
CA TYR A 102 -1.04 -25.01 10.75
C TYR A 102 -1.79 -23.74 11.18
N ALA A 103 -1.80 -22.75 10.31
CA ALA A 103 -2.67 -21.58 10.37
C ALA A 103 -3.65 -21.62 9.19
N GLN A 104 -4.85 -21.12 9.40
CA GLN A 104 -5.93 -21.09 8.42
C GLN A 104 -5.92 -19.74 7.70
N VAL A 105 -5.98 -19.80 6.38
CA VAL A 105 -6.19 -18.66 5.48
C VAL A 105 -7.63 -18.67 5.00
N VAL A 106 -8.34 -17.56 5.15
CA VAL A 106 -9.69 -17.38 4.62
C VAL A 106 -9.71 -16.16 3.71
N ILE A 107 -10.19 -16.33 2.49
CA ILE A 107 -10.28 -15.26 1.51
C ILE A 107 -11.74 -15.13 1.06
N THR A 108 -12.26 -13.90 1.11
CA THR A 108 -13.63 -13.58 0.69
C THR A 108 -13.62 -12.40 -0.27
N ALA A 109 -14.50 -12.43 -1.26
CA ALA A 109 -14.72 -11.34 -2.20
C ALA A 109 -16.18 -11.27 -2.64
N GLN A 110 -16.61 -10.12 -3.14
CA GLN A 110 -17.97 -9.92 -3.66
C GLN A 110 -18.24 -10.86 -4.82
N ASN A 111 -19.41 -11.54 -4.80
CA ASN A 111 -19.85 -12.53 -5.80
C ASN A 111 -18.88 -13.72 -5.99
N ARG A 112 -18.13 -14.08 -4.95
CA ARG A 112 -17.20 -15.22 -4.94
C ARG A 112 -17.54 -16.21 -3.83
N LYS A 113 -17.25 -17.48 -4.08
CA LYS A 113 -17.26 -18.51 -3.03
C LYS A 113 -16.05 -18.31 -2.14
N PRO A 114 -16.20 -18.24 -0.80
CA PRO A 114 -15.04 -18.13 0.10
C PRO A 114 -14.01 -19.24 -0.16
N LEU A 115 -12.73 -18.87 -0.19
CA LEU A 115 -11.62 -19.81 -0.20
C LEU A 115 -11.15 -20.01 1.25
N THR A 116 -11.03 -21.27 1.64
CA THR A 116 -10.40 -21.65 2.92
C THR A 116 -9.27 -22.61 2.64
N ASP A 117 -8.07 -22.28 3.12
CA ASP A 117 -6.86 -23.05 2.95
C ASP A 117 -5.99 -22.95 4.20
N SER A 118 -4.83 -23.61 4.22
CA SER A 118 -3.92 -23.61 5.37
C SER A 118 -2.47 -23.42 4.94
N ILE A 119 -1.69 -22.78 5.81
CA ILE A 119 -0.25 -22.66 5.71
C ILE A 119 0.42 -23.35 6.88
N LEU A 120 1.62 -23.91 6.67
CA LEU A 120 2.42 -24.51 7.73
C LEU A 120 3.42 -23.48 8.27
N ILE A 121 3.29 -23.12 9.54
CA ILE A 121 4.29 -22.35 10.28
C ILE A 121 5.33 -23.32 10.82
N PHE A 122 6.58 -23.17 10.43
CA PHE A 122 7.66 -24.09 10.80
C PHE A 122 8.85 -23.38 11.44
N GLN A 123 9.60 -24.10 12.28
CA GLN A 123 10.86 -23.63 12.86
C GLN A 123 12.02 -24.09 11.96
N PRO A 124 12.78 -23.15 11.35
CA PRO A 124 13.95 -23.52 10.59
C PRO A 124 15.03 -24.20 11.47
N ALA A 125 15.51 -25.38 11.08
CA ALA A 125 16.53 -26.12 11.83
C ALA A 125 17.95 -25.50 11.66
N GLY A 126 18.23 -24.93 10.49
CA GLY A 126 19.45 -24.19 10.18
C GLY A 126 19.38 -22.72 10.58
N PRO A 127 20.38 -21.91 10.19
CA PRO A 127 20.26 -20.45 10.29
C PRO A 127 19.17 -19.97 9.32
N TYR A 128 18.39 -18.97 9.77
CA TYR A 128 17.34 -18.36 8.95
C TYR A 128 17.18 -16.89 9.32
N LEU A 129 17.50 -16.00 8.39
CA LEU A 129 17.50 -14.58 8.62
C LEU A 129 16.22 -13.93 8.04
N VAL A 130 15.57 -13.11 8.86
CA VAL A 130 14.43 -12.28 8.46
C VAL A 130 14.70 -10.83 8.77
N ALA A 131 14.20 -9.93 7.92
CA ALA A 131 14.16 -8.52 8.23
C ALA A 131 13.04 -8.28 9.25
N ASP A 132 13.41 -7.88 10.46
CA ASP A 132 12.48 -7.71 11.58
C ASP A 132 11.87 -6.30 11.57
N VAL A 133 12.69 -5.28 11.28
CA VAL A 133 12.25 -3.88 11.19
C VAL A 133 12.95 -3.22 10.02
N VAL A 134 12.19 -2.58 9.16
CA VAL A 134 12.72 -1.67 8.14
C VAL A 134 12.19 -0.29 8.44
N ARG A 135 13.08 0.66 8.64
CA ARG A 135 12.75 2.09 8.72
C ARG A 135 13.34 2.80 7.51
N ILE A 136 12.54 3.64 6.90
CA ILE A 136 12.96 4.54 5.84
C ILE A 136 13.15 5.90 6.47
N SER A 137 14.27 6.54 6.19
CA SER A 137 14.60 7.89 6.62
C SER A 137 14.84 8.76 5.39
N ASP A 138 14.25 9.94 5.39
CA ASP A 138 14.40 11.01 4.40
C ASP A 138 15.26 12.16 4.92
N GLU A 139 16.18 11.88 5.85
CA GLU A 139 17.08 12.89 6.44
C GLU A 139 17.90 13.68 5.41
N HIS A 140 18.08 13.14 4.20
CA HIS A 140 18.70 13.78 3.07
C HIS A 140 17.72 14.47 2.11
N GLY A 141 16.43 14.50 2.47
CA GLY A 141 15.35 15.20 1.78
C GLY A 141 14.83 16.36 2.61
N ASN A 142 13.51 16.49 2.69
CA ASN A 142 12.87 17.54 3.48
C ASN A 142 12.57 17.14 4.94
N ASN A 143 12.90 15.92 5.32
CA ASN A 143 12.75 15.34 6.66
C ASN A 143 11.31 15.38 7.21
N ASN A 144 10.33 15.20 6.33
CA ASN A 144 8.91 15.14 6.71
C ASN A 144 8.41 13.72 7.00
N GLN A 145 9.30 12.72 6.89
CA GLN A 145 9.05 11.29 7.04
C GLN A 145 8.12 10.70 5.96
N GLN A 146 8.04 11.36 4.82
CA GLN A 146 7.32 10.88 3.65
C GLN A 146 8.31 10.73 2.49
N PRO A 147 8.46 9.53 1.90
CA PRO A 147 9.25 9.33 0.70
C PRO A 147 8.66 10.08 -0.49
N GLU A 148 9.40 11.07 -1.02
CA GLU A 148 8.92 12.00 -2.07
C GLU A 148 9.83 12.02 -3.31
N PRO A 149 9.36 12.58 -4.45
CA PRO A 149 10.15 12.66 -5.68
C PRO A 149 11.50 13.35 -5.47
N GLY A 150 12.55 12.80 -6.08
CA GLY A 150 13.91 13.35 -6.05
C GLY A 150 14.70 13.11 -4.78
N GLU A 151 14.08 12.60 -3.72
CA GLU A 151 14.73 12.37 -2.45
C GLU A 151 15.69 11.18 -2.46
N MET A 152 16.73 11.29 -1.60
CA MET A 152 17.59 10.19 -1.23
C MET A 152 17.11 9.63 0.10
N LEU A 153 16.62 8.41 0.08
CA LEU A 153 16.14 7.69 1.25
C LEU A 153 17.23 6.77 1.80
N SER A 154 17.36 6.72 3.11
CA SER A 154 18.21 5.75 3.81
C SER A 154 17.35 4.63 4.41
N LEU A 155 17.73 3.37 4.15
CA LEU A 155 17.09 2.21 4.75
C LEU A 155 17.83 1.75 6.00
N ASN A 156 17.12 1.75 7.12
CA ASN A 156 17.57 1.17 8.39
C ASN A 156 17.01 -0.23 8.52
N ILE A 157 17.87 -1.24 8.56
CA ILE A 157 17.47 -2.65 8.56
C ILE A 157 17.88 -3.29 9.87
N SER A 158 16.94 -4.02 10.47
CA SER A 158 17.17 -4.92 11.58
C SER A 158 16.96 -6.36 11.12
N LEU A 159 18.00 -7.18 11.21
CA LEU A 159 17.91 -8.61 10.92
C LEU A 159 17.78 -9.39 12.22
N ARG A 160 17.00 -10.45 12.17
CA ARG A 160 16.91 -11.44 13.25
C ARG A 160 17.16 -12.83 12.71
N ASN A 161 18.02 -13.59 13.40
CA ASN A 161 18.20 -15.01 13.12
C ASN A 161 17.14 -15.81 13.89
N ILE A 162 16.08 -16.24 13.19
CA ILE A 162 15.00 -17.04 13.75
C ILE A 162 15.26 -18.55 13.65
N GLY A 163 16.37 -18.91 13.00
CA GLY A 163 16.81 -20.30 12.93
C GLY A 163 17.48 -20.79 14.22
N LEU A 164 17.77 -22.08 14.26
CA LEU A 164 18.37 -22.74 15.42
C LEU A 164 19.90 -22.84 15.35
N ALA A 165 20.52 -22.37 14.29
CA ALA A 165 21.97 -22.35 14.08
C ALA A 165 22.51 -20.95 13.82
N MET A 166 23.83 -20.78 14.04
CA MET A 166 24.52 -19.52 13.75
C MET A 166 24.56 -19.26 12.24
N ALA A 167 24.21 -18.05 11.83
CA ALA A 167 24.44 -17.56 10.47
C ALA A 167 25.82 -16.94 10.38
N LYS A 168 26.62 -17.38 9.39
CA LYS A 168 27.99 -16.89 9.14
C LYS A 168 28.11 -16.31 7.75
N ASN A 169 29.10 -15.41 7.59
CA ASN A 169 29.39 -14.73 6.32
C ASN A 169 28.15 -14.08 5.70
N VAL A 170 27.38 -13.39 6.55
CA VAL A 170 26.11 -12.80 6.17
C VAL A 170 26.33 -11.60 5.26
N THR A 171 25.73 -11.64 4.07
CA THR A 171 25.64 -10.47 3.17
C THR A 171 24.20 -10.28 2.72
N ILE A 172 23.82 -9.01 2.53
CA ILE A 172 22.48 -8.66 2.03
C ILE A 172 22.65 -7.89 0.75
N THR A 173 21.92 -8.31 -0.28
CA THR A 173 21.79 -7.61 -1.54
C THR A 173 20.38 -7.06 -1.65
N MET A 174 20.26 -5.76 -1.88
CA MET A 174 18.99 -5.11 -2.14
C MET A 174 18.72 -5.06 -3.64
N VAL A 175 17.55 -5.50 -4.06
CA VAL A 175 17.09 -5.51 -5.44
C VAL A 175 15.71 -4.90 -5.53
N THR A 176 15.47 -4.09 -6.54
CA THR A 176 14.14 -3.59 -6.90
C THR A 176 13.97 -3.63 -8.42
N ASP A 177 12.80 -4.05 -8.86
CA ASP A 177 12.35 -3.97 -10.26
C ASP A 177 11.47 -2.73 -10.49
N ASP A 178 11.32 -1.90 -9.45
CA ASP A 178 10.50 -0.69 -9.50
C ASP A 178 11.19 0.42 -10.29
N ASN A 179 10.53 0.89 -11.35
CA ASN A 179 11.08 1.91 -12.24
C ASN A 179 11.23 3.30 -11.59
N TYR A 180 10.62 3.51 -10.45
CA TYR A 180 10.67 4.77 -9.71
C TYR A 180 11.73 4.79 -8.62
N LEU A 181 12.47 3.69 -8.44
CA LEU A 181 13.53 3.58 -7.46
C LEU A 181 14.88 3.28 -8.12
N GLN A 182 15.93 3.96 -7.65
CA GLN A 182 17.32 3.70 -8.03
C GLN A 182 18.13 3.37 -6.78
N THR A 183 18.82 2.23 -6.81
CA THR A 183 19.65 1.78 -5.69
C THR A 183 21.10 2.23 -5.90
N GLU A 184 21.74 2.82 -4.90
CA GLU A 184 23.15 3.25 -4.98
C GLU A 184 24.13 2.20 -4.48
N GLN A 185 23.73 1.38 -3.49
CA GLN A 185 24.54 0.28 -2.98
C GLN A 185 23.81 -1.03 -3.16
N GLY A 186 24.46 -1.98 -3.84
CA GLY A 186 23.86 -3.30 -4.12
C GLY A 186 23.97 -4.30 -2.99
N THR A 187 25.13 -4.37 -2.28
CA THR A 187 25.42 -5.44 -1.29
C THR A 187 26.14 -4.89 -0.06
N VAL A 188 25.72 -5.35 1.10
CA VAL A 188 26.25 -4.96 2.41
C VAL A 188 26.55 -6.20 3.26
N SER A 189 27.73 -6.23 3.92
CA SER A 189 28.09 -7.32 4.83
C SER A 189 27.52 -7.10 6.23
N TRP A 190 27.10 -8.18 6.87
CA TRP A 190 26.62 -8.23 8.26
C TRP A 190 27.56 -9.08 9.12
N PRO A 191 27.60 -8.85 10.45
CA PRO A 191 28.35 -9.75 11.34
C PRO A 191 27.71 -11.15 11.40
N ASP A 192 28.46 -12.11 11.88
CA ASP A 192 27.94 -13.44 12.22
C ASP A 192 26.81 -13.30 13.25
N MET A 193 25.71 -14.04 13.05
CA MET A 193 24.50 -13.90 13.85
C MET A 193 24.17 -15.22 14.57
N PRO A 194 24.36 -15.31 15.90
CA PRO A 194 23.88 -16.46 16.68
C PRO A 194 22.38 -16.69 16.54
N ALA A 195 21.94 -17.93 16.81
CA ALA A 195 20.51 -18.25 16.88
C ALA A 195 19.76 -17.31 17.83
N GLY A 196 18.62 -16.79 17.41
CA GLY A 196 17.78 -15.86 18.18
C GLY A 196 18.33 -14.43 18.31
N SER A 197 19.49 -14.11 17.75
CA SER A 197 20.06 -12.76 17.80
C SER A 197 19.44 -11.81 16.79
N SER A 198 19.45 -10.50 17.11
CA SER A 198 19.07 -9.42 16.20
C SER A 198 20.23 -8.45 16.08
N VAL A 199 20.45 -7.93 14.87
CA VAL A 199 21.47 -6.92 14.57
C VAL A 199 20.86 -5.85 13.69
N SER A 200 20.90 -4.59 14.14
CA SER A 200 20.42 -3.44 13.38
C SER A 200 21.58 -2.70 12.72
N ARG A 201 21.33 -2.16 11.54
CA ARG A 201 22.26 -1.28 10.82
C ARG A 201 21.50 -0.09 10.27
N GLU A 202 21.93 1.10 10.65
CA GLU A 202 21.42 2.36 10.12
C GLU A 202 22.05 2.65 8.74
N ALA A 203 21.27 3.28 7.87
CA ALA A 203 21.66 3.61 6.50
C ALA A 203 22.33 2.43 5.76
N ALA A 204 21.78 1.23 5.94
CA ALA A 204 22.33 0.02 5.32
C ALA A 204 22.31 0.10 3.79
N PHE A 205 21.27 0.73 3.23
CA PHE A 205 21.14 1.01 1.80
C PHE A 205 20.60 2.41 1.58
N ASN A 206 20.98 3.00 0.45
CA ASN A 206 20.45 4.26 -0.03
C ASN A 206 19.68 4.04 -1.33
N ILE A 207 18.54 4.70 -1.42
CA ILE A 207 17.62 4.62 -2.56
C ILE A 207 17.26 6.05 -2.99
N ARG A 208 17.36 6.33 -4.26
CA ARG A 208 16.85 7.58 -4.85
C ARG A 208 15.45 7.35 -5.42
N VAL A 209 14.53 8.23 -5.07
CA VAL A 209 13.18 8.28 -5.67
C VAL A 209 13.24 9.07 -6.97
N ASN A 210 12.63 8.53 -8.03
CA ASN A 210 12.54 9.20 -9.31
C ASN A 210 11.58 10.41 -9.24
N GLU A 211 11.91 11.50 -9.95
CA GLU A 211 11.11 12.72 -10.03
C GLU A 211 9.67 12.49 -10.55
N ASN A 212 9.46 11.46 -11.36
CA ASN A 212 8.18 11.20 -12.03
C ASN A 212 7.32 10.14 -11.34
N VAL A 213 7.58 9.83 -10.07
CA VAL A 213 6.78 8.86 -9.35
C VAL A 213 5.32 9.33 -9.20
N PRO A 214 4.33 8.47 -9.46
CA PRO A 214 2.92 8.81 -9.21
C PRO A 214 2.64 8.91 -7.71
N ASP A 215 1.67 9.76 -7.35
CA ASP A 215 1.20 9.84 -5.97
C ASP A 215 0.62 8.50 -5.49
N GLN A 216 0.91 8.14 -4.22
CA GLN A 216 0.51 6.88 -3.58
C GLN A 216 1.06 5.61 -4.27
N HIS A 217 2.16 5.71 -5.00
CA HIS A 217 2.80 4.55 -5.59
C HIS A 217 3.35 3.61 -4.51
N LYS A 218 3.00 2.32 -4.59
CA LYS A 218 3.54 1.28 -3.71
C LYS A 218 4.81 0.69 -4.32
N ALA A 219 5.93 1.05 -3.75
CA ALA A 219 7.25 0.55 -4.14
C ALA A 219 7.54 -0.79 -3.44
N LEU A 220 8.10 -1.75 -4.18
CA LEU A 220 8.49 -3.06 -3.67
C LEU A 220 10.00 -3.22 -3.72
N ILE A 221 10.58 -3.65 -2.60
CA ILE A 221 12.01 -3.97 -2.47
C ILE A 221 12.17 -5.41 -2.02
N LYS A 222 13.14 -6.09 -2.61
CA LYS A 222 13.59 -7.43 -2.24
C LYS A 222 14.97 -7.34 -1.59
N LEU A 223 15.11 -7.99 -0.45
CA LEU A 223 16.38 -8.21 0.23
C LEU A 223 16.76 -9.66 0.07
N ILE A 224 17.85 -9.93 -0.64
CA ILE A 224 18.43 -11.26 -0.79
C ILE A 224 19.55 -11.39 0.23
N THR A 225 19.33 -12.21 1.25
CA THR A 225 20.31 -12.48 2.29
C THR A 225 21.05 -13.76 1.94
N HIS A 226 22.36 -13.65 1.74
CA HIS A 226 23.27 -14.78 1.50
C HIS A 226 23.94 -15.16 2.82
N ILE A 227 24.00 -16.44 3.07
CA ILE A 227 24.84 -17.06 4.10
C ILE A 227 25.59 -18.23 3.48
N ASP A 228 26.61 -18.77 4.15
CA ASP A 228 27.50 -19.81 3.62
C ASP A 228 26.85 -20.89 2.74
N THR A 229 25.61 -21.26 3.02
CA THR A 229 24.97 -22.46 2.44
C THR A 229 23.65 -22.18 1.70
N CYS A 230 23.05 -21.02 1.85
CA CYS A 230 21.76 -20.73 1.24
C CYS A 230 21.42 -19.25 1.19
N ASP A 231 20.45 -18.91 0.35
CA ASP A 231 19.92 -17.58 0.16
C ASP A 231 18.50 -17.52 0.69
N PHE A 232 18.14 -16.39 1.31
CA PHE A 232 16.80 -16.07 1.75
C PHE A 232 16.34 -14.79 1.09
N THR A 233 15.09 -14.74 0.69
CA THR A 233 14.49 -13.52 0.15
C THR A 233 13.45 -13.00 1.12
N SER A 234 13.60 -11.75 1.53
CA SER A 234 12.59 -10.98 2.24
C SER A 234 12.12 -9.85 1.33
N GLU A 235 10.83 -9.58 1.34
CA GLU A 235 10.26 -8.49 0.56
C GLU A 235 9.52 -7.54 1.48
N PHE A 236 9.59 -6.26 1.21
CA PHE A 236 8.79 -5.23 1.87
C PHE A 236 8.34 -4.17 0.87
N SER A 237 7.22 -3.53 1.18
CA SER A 237 6.68 -2.44 0.40
C SER A 237 6.49 -1.19 1.25
N PHE A 238 6.57 -0.04 0.60
CA PHE A 238 6.28 1.25 1.21
C PHE A 238 5.64 2.18 0.18
N THR A 239 4.98 3.21 0.65
CA THR A 239 4.29 4.16 -0.22
C THR A 239 5.17 5.36 -0.51
N LEU A 240 5.25 5.74 -1.79
CA LEU A 240 5.83 6.98 -2.28
C LEU A 240 4.71 8.00 -2.46
N TYR A 241 4.96 9.23 -2.04
CA TYR A 241 4.00 10.32 -2.10
C TYR A 241 4.48 11.38 -3.07
N ALA A 242 3.59 11.87 -3.93
CA ALA A 242 3.93 12.90 -4.89
C ALA A 242 2.89 14.03 -4.90
N PRO A 243 3.27 15.25 -5.28
CA PRO A 243 2.31 16.31 -5.49
C PRO A 243 1.46 16.05 -6.75
N HIS A 244 0.18 16.35 -6.65
CA HIS A 244 -0.73 16.38 -7.78
C HIS A 244 -1.39 17.76 -7.86
N LEU A 245 -0.90 18.58 -8.79
CA LEU A 245 -1.35 19.95 -8.91
C LEU A 245 -2.59 20.05 -9.82
N LEU A 246 -3.65 20.64 -9.28
CA LEU A 246 -4.86 20.95 -10.02
C LEU A 246 -4.99 22.45 -10.16
N THR A 247 -5.10 22.92 -11.40
CA THR A 247 -5.36 24.34 -11.72
C THR A 247 -6.85 24.59 -11.76
N GLY A 248 -7.32 25.55 -11.00
CA GLY A 248 -8.71 25.98 -10.99
C GLY A 248 -9.05 26.91 -12.16
N PRO A 249 -10.25 27.50 -12.15
CA PRO A 249 -10.71 28.35 -13.25
C PRO A 249 -9.82 29.59 -13.42
N VAL A 250 -9.52 29.90 -14.67
CA VAL A 250 -8.79 31.11 -15.04
C VAL A 250 -9.71 32.31 -14.91
N THR A 251 -9.24 33.36 -14.24
CA THR A 251 -9.89 34.68 -14.22
C THR A 251 -9.02 35.69 -14.94
N ILE A 252 -9.64 36.48 -15.77
CA ILE A 252 -9.00 37.55 -16.53
C ILE A 252 -9.52 38.88 -16.00
N SER A 253 -8.64 39.83 -15.74
CA SER A 253 -8.97 41.17 -15.31
C SER A 253 -8.25 42.16 -16.20
N ASP A 254 -8.99 43.15 -16.71
CA ASP A 254 -8.54 44.30 -17.50
C ASP A 254 -8.32 45.55 -16.63
N SER A 255 -8.17 45.38 -15.33
CA SER A 255 -7.97 46.47 -14.37
C SER A 255 -6.70 47.33 -14.65
N ALA A 256 -5.78 46.83 -15.46
CA ALA A 256 -4.63 47.58 -15.97
C ALA A 256 -4.91 48.32 -17.29
N GLY A 257 -6.10 48.12 -17.89
CA GLY A 257 -6.59 48.76 -19.09
C GLY A 257 -7.73 49.72 -18.80
N ASN A 258 -8.83 49.61 -19.52
CA ASN A 258 -9.98 50.52 -19.43
C ASN A 258 -11.02 50.07 -18.37
N ASN A 259 -10.83 48.89 -17.77
CA ASN A 259 -11.65 48.30 -16.72
C ASN A 259 -13.14 48.12 -17.09
N ASN A 260 -13.42 47.81 -18.34
CA ASN A 260 -14.79 47.56 -18.87
C ASN A 260 -15.21 46.08 -18.73
N GLN A 261 -14.34 45.19 -18.17
CA GLN A 261 -14.50 43.77 -18.03
C GLN A 261 -14.50 42.99 -19.36
N GLN A 262 -13.93 43.58 -20.42
CA GLN A 262 -13.76 42.96 -21.73
C GLN A 262 -12.31 43.12 -22.18
N PRO A 263 -11.61 42.05 -22.52
CA PRO A 263 -10.27 42.14 -23.09
C PRO A 263 -10.30 42.83 -24.47
N ASP A 264 -9.68 43.97 -24.58
CA ASP A 264 -9.63 44.75 -25.82
C ASP A 264 -8.23 44.68 -26.47
N PRO A 265 -8.11 44.85 -27.80
CA PRO A 265 -6.84 44.85 -28.48
C PRO A 265 -5.90 45.96 -27.98
N GLY A 266 -4.68 45.55 -27.54
CA GLY A 266 -3.66 46.45 -27.03
C GLY A 266 -3.71 46.71 -25.52
N GLU A 267 -4.61 46.10 -24.79
CA GLU A 267 -4.68 46.17 -23.34
C GLU A 267 -3.70 45.22 -22.63
N SER A 268 -3.30 45.66 -21.44
CA SER A 268 -2.59 44.79 -20.50
C SER A 268 -3.59 44.09 -19.58
N LEU A 269 -3.52 42.77 -19.50
CA LEU A 269 -4.44 41.94 -18.74
C LEU A 269 -3.74 41.27 -17.59
N TYR A 270 -4.41 41.12 -16.45
CA TYR A 270 -4.00 40.22 -15.39
C TYR A 270 -4.73 38.87 -15.54
N ILE A 271 -3.96 37.81 -15.57
CA ILE A 271 -4.48 36.44 -15.59
C ILE A 271 -4.15 35.78 -14.25
N SER A 272 -5.16 35.34 -13.56
CA SER A 272 -5.00 34.62 -12.28
C SER A 272 -5.75 33.30 -12.31
N PHE A 273 -5.19 32.31 -11.65
CA PHE A 273 -5.79 31.00 -11.46
C PHE A 273 -5.29 30.42 -10.13
N PRO A 274 -6.19 29.83 -9.34
CA PRO A 274 -5.77 29.09 -8.14
C PRO A 274 -5.13 27.78 -8.56
N THR A 275 -4.05 27.40 -7.91
CA THR A 275 -3.44 26.08 -8.04
C THR A 275 -3.48 25.40 -6.67
N THR A 276 -4.04 24.19 -6.62
CA THR A 276 -4.17 23.40 -5.39
C THR A 276 -3.40 22.10 -5.57
N ASN A 277 -2.60 21.73 -4.58
CA ASN A 277 -2.03 20.39 -4.51
C ASN A 277 -3.08 19.47 -3.89
N ILE A 278 -3.57 18.50 -4.65
CA ILE A 278 -4.50 17.45 -4.22
C ILE A 278 -3.81 16.11 -4.01
N GLY A 279 -2.49 16.04 -4.27
CA GLY A 279 -1.66 14.88 -3.95
C GLY A 279 -1.19 14.90 -2.49
N HIS A 280 -0.45 13.87 -2.10
CA HIS A 280 -0.01 13.65 -0.72
C HIS A 280 1.44 14.10 -0.48
N GLY A 281 2.23 14.27 -1.52
CA GLY A 281 3.59 14.77 -1.44
C GLY A 281 3.67 16.30 -1.47
N SER A 282 4.76 16.83 -0.96
CA SER A 282 5.05 18.26 -1.00
C SER A 282 5.29 18.74 -2.44
N SER A 283 4.74 19.89 -2.82
CA SER A 283 5.14 20.54 -4.05
C SER A 283 6.31 21.49 -3.76
N GLY A 284 7.42 21.30 -4.46
CA GLY A 284 8.50 22.25 -4.48
C GLY A 284 8.12 23.55 -5.19
N GLU A 285 9.10 24.25 -5.75
CA GLU A 285 8.86 25.47 -6.56
C GLU A 285 8.00 25.15 -7.80
N ILE A 286 6.88 25.84 -7.94
CA ILE A 286 5.96 25.65 -9.06
C ILE A 286 6.28 26.68 -10.14
N THR A 287 6.60 26.21 -11.35
CA THR A 287 6.75 27.07 -12.52
C THR A 287 5.56 26.90 -13.46
N THR A 288 4.86 27.99 -13.74
CA THR A 288 3.76 28.01 -14.71
C THR A 288 4.17 28.73 -15.99
N ARG A 289 3.83 28.17 -17.14
CA ARG A 289 4.03 28.80 -18.45
C ARG A 289 2.70 28.99 -19.12
N LEU A 290 2.47 30.21 -19.61
CA LEU A 290 1.31 30.54 -20.41
C LEU A 290 1.71 30.51 -21.91
N PHE A 291 0.93 29.81 -22.72
CA PHE A 291 1.10 29.79 -24.18
C PHE A 291 -0.14 30.40 -24.82
N ALA A 292 0.06 31.38 -25.69
CA ALA A 292 -1.00 31.85 -26.58
C ALA A 292 -0.92 31.05 -27.89
N SER A 293 -2.04 30.50 -28.36
CA SER A 293 -2.17 29.79 -29.65
C SER A 293 -2.83 30.68 -30.70
#